data_ce963b319e54a776843c3fea04a0e57b
#
_entry.id   ce963b319e54a776843c3fea04a0e57b
#
_cell.length_a   1.000
_cell.length_b   1.000
_cell.length_c   1.000
_cell.angle_alpha   90.00
_cell.angle_beta   90.00
_cell.angle_gamma   90.00
#
_symmetry.space_group_name_H-M   'P 1'
#
loop_
_entity.id
_entity.type
_entity.pdbx_description
1 polymer ?
#
loop_
_entity_poly.entity_id
_entity_poly.type
_entity_poly.pdbx_seq_one_letter_code
_entity_poly.pdbx_strand_id
1 'polypeptide(L)'
;MFKNHPKGLIGAALSNIGERLGFYVMMAILVLFLEAKFGFGGTTKGVLIYTVFFTSIYVLALVGGIIADRTRKYKGTIGIGLVLMMIGYVIIAWPTPTPAPNKTLSLVFTCFGLFAIAFGNGLFKGNLQAVVGQLYDNPTYSGRRDVGFQIFYMFINVGAMFSPILAVGVRNWYVQSQGFGFNQTLPDLCNQYLSGTMTPEAMERFTGLAAEVSRGPVADLGAFAQKYLSVFVTGYHYAFIVAAVAMLISIFIFMANRKRLPDPAKKVVNKDAVAAAGAEMTLAEIKQRIYALFAVFGVVIFFWFSFHQNGVTLTYFAKDYTNLEGFVINLGFMKLEGAEMFQAFNPMLVVLLTPIVIGFFGWLKAKGKEPSTPKKIVIGMGIATAAFIVMALGSQGLPTKEALTQMGGLEQARLVTPWLLIGTYFILTVAELFISPLGLSFVSKVAPPKYQGLMQGAWLSATAIGNSLLILGAVFYNNIPIWATWMVFAVACALSMGTMLAMLKWLERVSK
;
A
#
# COMPACT_ATOMS: atom_id res chain seq x y z
N MET A 1 -10.87 -26.52 -0.07
CA MET A 1 -9.75 -25.58 -0.23
C MET A 1 -8.63 -25.91 0.75
N PHE A 2 -8.85 -26.00 2.08
CA PHE A 2 -7.80 -26.19 3.08
C PHE A 2 -7.37 -27.66 3.36
N LYS A 3 -8.07 -28.65 2.83
CA LYS A 3 -7.73 -30.06 3.03
C LYS A 3 -6.49 -30.45 2.22
N ASN A 4 -5.63 -31.30 2.81
CA ASN A 4 -4.43 -31.83 2.17
C ASN A 4 -3.33 -30.80 1.86
N HIS A 5 -3.15 -29.79 2.72
CA HIS A 5 -2.00 -28.89 2.75
C HIS A 5 -1.11 -29.15 3.97
N PRO A 6 0.18 -28.76 3.92
CA PRO A 6 1.07 -28.89 5.07
C PRO A 6 0.53 -28.12 6.28
N LYS A 7 0.60 -28.72 7.47
CA LYS A 7 0.09 -28.09 8.72
C LYS A 7 0.74 -26.73 9.03
N GLY A 8 1.94 -26.46 8.53
CA GLY A 8 2.65 -25.19 8.68
C GLY A 8 2.05 -24.03 7.88
N LEU A 9 1.33 -24.31 6.77
CA LEU A 9 0.76 -23.28 5.91
C LEU A 9 -0.20 -22.36 6.68
N ILE A 10 -1.13 -22.93 7.44
CA ILE A 10 -2.13 -22.13 8.18
C ILE A 10 -1.44 -21.25 9.23
N GLY A 11 -0.44 -21.78 9.95
CA GLY A 11 0.30 -21.00 10.94
C GLY A 11 1.08 -19.84 10.29
N ALA A 12 1.72 -20.07 9.14
CA ALA A 12 2.40 -19.02 8.38
C ALA A 12 1.41 -17.98 7.86
N ALA A 13 0.27 -18.41 7.30
CA ALA A 13 -0.75 -17.52 6.76
C ALA A 13 -1.41 -16.65 7.86
N LEU A 14 -1.76 -17.21 9.01
CA LEU A 14 -2.32 -16.46 10.13
C LEU A 14 -1.32 -15.49 10.74
N SER A 15 -0.03 -15.86 10.88
CA SER A 15 1.02 -14.92 11.29
C SER A 15 1.14 -13.76 10.29
N ASN A 16 1.04 -14.06 9.00
CA ASN A 16 1.08 -13.04 7.96
C ASN A 16 -0.14 -12.10 8.00
N ILE A 17 -1.35 -12.57 8.36
CA ILE A 17 -2.52 -11.68 8.57
C ILE A 17 -2.19 -10.62 9.62
N GLY A 18 -1.69 -11.02 10.79
CA GLY A 18 -1.41 -10.08 11.88
C GLY A 18 -0.36 -9.04 11.46
N GLU A 19 0.70 -9.48 10.79
CA GLU A 19 1.72 -8.59 10.25
C GLU A 19 1.15 -7.66 9.17
N ARG A 20 0.39 -8.19 8.21
CA ARG A 20 -0.25 -7.37 7.17
C ARG A 20 -1.28 -6.39 7.72
N LEU A 21 -2.06 -6.81 8.73
CA LEU A 21 -2.99 -5.92 9.39
C LEU A 21 -2.23 -4.74 10.01
N GLY A 22 -1.18 -4.97 10.78
CA GLY A 22 -0.35 -3.90 11.35
C GLY A 22 0.25 -2.99 10.27
N PHE A 23 0.78 -3.57 9.20
CA PHE A 23 1.36 -2.82 8.10
C PHE A 23 0.34 -1.92 7.39
N TYR A 24 -0.83 -2.43 7.04
CA TYR A 24 -1.84 -1.65 6.33
C TYR A 24 -2.57 -0.64 7.23
N VAL A 25 -2.67 -0.88 8.55
CA VAL A 25 -3.06 0.16 9.52
C VAL A 25 -2.11 1.36 9.43
N MET A 26 -0.80 1.09 9.45
CA MET A 26 0.23 2.13 9.28
C MET A 26 0.07 2.87 7.95
N MET A 27 0.02 2.13 6.85
CA MET A 27 -0.02 2.73 5.50
C MET A 27 -1.27 3.58 5.28
N ALA A 28 -2.40 3.19 5.85
CA ALA A 28 -3.66 3.91 5.70
C ALA A 28 -3.61 5.33 6.29
N ILE A 29 -2.96 5.50 7.43
CA ILE A 29 -3.02 6.75 8.21
C ILE A 29 -1.70 7.53 8.24
N LEU A 30 -0.57 6.94 7.79
CA LEU A 30 0.77 7.52 7.98
C LEU A 30 0.90 8.92 7.38
N VAL A 31 0.46 9.12 6.14
CA VAL A 31 0.61 10.41 5.46
C VAL A 31 -0.19 11.50 6.17
N LEU A 32 -1.42 11.22 6.58
CA LEU A 32 -2.29 12.16 7.30
C LEU A 32 -1.83 12.39 8.75
N PHE A 33 -1.27 11.37 9.39
CA PHE A 33 -0.63 11.52 10.69
C PHE A 33 0.58 12.48 10.63
N LEU A 34 1.43 12.34 9.62
CA LEU A 34 2.59 13.22 9.42
C LEU A 34 2.14 14.66 9.14
N GLU A 35 1.09 14.83 8.37
CA GLU A 35 0.48 16.13 8.07
C GLU A 35 -0.05 16.79 9.35
N ALA A 36 -0.91 16.10 10.09
CA ALA A 36 -1.51 16.64 11.32
C ALA A 36 -0.45 16.93 12.40
N LYS A 37 0.48 15.99 12.64
CA LYS A 37 1.45 16.09 13.73
C LYS A 37 2.51 17.16 13.50
N PHE A 38 3.02 17.30 12.28
CA PHE A 38 4.16 18.17 11.98
C PHE A 38 3.77 19.44 11.23
N GLY A 39 2.49 19.60 10.88
CA GLY A 39 2.02 20.74 10.10
C GLY A 39 2.60 20.73 8.68
N PHE A 40 2.73 19.55 8.08
CA PHE A 40 3.24 19.40 6.70
C PHE A 40 2.13 19.63 5.66
N GLY A 41 0.98 20.13 6.06
CA GLY A 41 -0.20 20.30 5.23
C GLY A 41 0.12 20.90 3.86
N GLY A 42 -0.31 20.20 2.79
CA GLY A 42 -0.04 20.60 1.42
C GLY A 42 1.43 20.53 0.99
N THR A 43 2.36 20.07 1.84
CA THR A 43 3.78 20.00 1.50
C THR A 43 4.19 18.61 1.07
N THR A 44 5.26 18.54 0.26
CA THR A 44 5.86 17.27 -0.17
C THR A 44 6.59 16.52 0.96
N LYS A 45 6.83 17.15 2.12
CA LYS A 45 7.65 16.59 3.21
C LYS A 45 7.06 15.31 3.82
N GLY A 46 5.76 15.30 4.11
CA GLY A 46 5.07 14.11 4.64
C GLY A 46 5.10 12.95 3.65
N VAL A 47 4.85 13.26 2.37
CA VAL A 47 4.90 12.26 1.30
C VAL A 47 6.31 11.76 1.04
N LEU A 48 7.34 12.59 1.19
CA LEU A 48 8.74 12.14 1.10
C LEU A 48 9.05 11.07 2.15
N ILE A 49 8.66 11.31 3.41
CA ILE A 49 8.86 10.32 4.49
C ILE A 49 8.10 9.02 4.19
N TYR A 50 6.83 9.13 3.77
CA TYR A 50 6.02 7.98 3.35
C TYR A 50 6.68 7.21 2.21
N THR A 51 7.16 7.91 1.18
CA THR A 51 7.82 7.32 0.00
C THR A 51 9.11 6.61 0.37
N VAL A 52 9.97 7.25 1.19
CA VAL A 52 11.22 6.64 1.67
C VAL A 52 10.91 5.40 2.50
N PHE A 53 9.95 5.48 3.42
CA PHE A 53 9.51 4.34 4.23
C PHE A 53 9.03 3.19 3.34
N PHE A 54 8.09 3.45 2.41
CA PHE A 54 7.51 2.43 1.55
C PHE A 54 8.53 1.78 0.61
N THR A 55 9.42 2.58 0.02
CA THR A 55 10.52 2.07 -0.83
C THR A 55 11.51 1.23 -0.03
N SER A 56 11.86 1.68 1.18
CA SER A 56 12.81 0.97 2.06
C SER A 56 12.37 -0.45 2.39
N ILE A 57 11.07 -0.71 2.51
CA ILE A 57 10.51 -2.04 2.77
C ILE A 57 10.94 -3.05 1.70
N TYR A 58 10.92 -2.64 0.42
CA TYR A 58 11.31 -3.51 -0.69
C TYR A 58 12.82 -3.65 -0.82
N VAL A 59 13.57 -2.57 -0.61
CA VAL A 59 15.04 -2.58 -0.65
C VAL A 59 15.58 -3.43 0.50
N LEU A 60 15.07 -3.24 1.72
CA LEU A 60 15.52 -3.97 2.90
C LEU A 60 15.11 -5.46 2.87
N ALA A 61 14.10 -5.83 2.06
CA ALA A 61 13.78 -7.24 1.83
C ALA A 61 14.91 -8.01 1.14
N LEU A 62 15.68 -7.37 0.26
CA LEU A 62 16.90 -7.95 -0.32
C LEU A 62 17.95 -8.23 0.76
N VAL A 63 18.15 -7.25 1.66
CA VAL A 63 19.08 -7.39 2.79
C VAL A 63 18.64 -8.53 3.71
N GLY A 64 17.35 -8.61 4.02
CA GLY A 64 16.77 -9.69 4.83
C GLY A 64 16.97 -11.07 4.21
N GLY A 65 16.81 -11.19 2.89
CA GLY A 65 17.07 -12.42 2.14
C GLY A 65 18.56 -12.84 2.22
N ILE A 66 19.47 -11.90 2.00
CA ILE A 66 20.93 -12.15 2.11
C ILE A 66 21.31 -12.62 3.51
N ILE A 67 20.76 -11.99 4.56
CA ILE A 67 21.01 -12.37 5.96
C ILE A 67 20.53 -13.80 6.21
N ALA A 68 19.31 -14.14 5.79
CA ALA A 68 18.74 -15.48 5.97
C ALA A 68 19.51 -16.54 5.18
N ASP A 69 19.90 -16.26 3.94
CA ASP A 69 20.69 -17.16 3.09
C ASP A 69 22.06 -17.45 3.67
N ARG A 70 22.76 -16.40 4.16
CA ARG A 70 24.11 -16.55 4.77
C ARG A 70 24.06 -17.26 6.12
N THR A 71 23.10 -16.92 6.97
CA THR A 71 22.98 -17.51 8.32
C THR A 71 22.29 -18.86 8.31
N ARG A 72 21.51 -19.17 7.25
CA ARG A 72 20.65 -20.36 7.11
C ARG A 72 19.62 -20.50 8.25
N LYS A 73 19.31 -19.41 8.94
CA LYS A 73 18.38 -19.37 10.08
C LYS A 73 17.11 -18.58 9.75
N TYR A 74 16.38 -19.00 8.73
CA TYR A 74 15.18 -18.27 8.25
C TYR A 74 14.17 -18.03 9.36
N LYS A 75 13.82 -19.05 10.17
CA LYS A 75 12.88 -18.89 11.30
C LYS A 75 13.40 -17.90 12.34
N GLY A 76 14.71 -17.83 12.56
CA GLY A 76 15.34 -16.86 13.43
C GLY A 76 15.21 -15.43 12.86
N THR A 77 15.54 -15.28 11.58
CA THR A 77 15.47 -14.00 10.86
C THR A 77 14.04 -13.45 10.83
N ILE A 78 13.05 -14.31 10.53
CA ILE A 78 11.62 -13.98 10.59
C ILE A 78 11.22 -13.51 12.01
N GLY A 79 11.62 -14.24 13.06
CA GLY A 79 11.30 -13.91 14.45
C GLY A 79 11.90 -12.57 14.87
N ILE A 80 13.16 -12.29 14.52
CA ILE A 80 13.80 -10.98 14.75
C ILE A 80 13.05 -9.88 13.99
N GLY A 81 12.67 -10.13 12.73
CA GLY A 81 11.90 -9.19 11.94
C GLY A 81 10.57 -8.80 12.59
N LEU A 82 9.81 -9.78 13.09
CA LEU A 82 8.55 -9.54 13.82
C LEU A 82 8.77 -8.70 15.08
N VAL A 83 9.82 -8.99 15.86
CA VAL A 83 10.13 -8.22 17.09
C VAL A 83 10.55 -6.79 16.76
N LEU A 84 11.38 -6.58 15.73
CA LEU A 84 11.78 -5.24 15.31
C LEU A 84 10.59 -4.42 14.81
N MET A 85 9.68 -5.02 14.02
CA MET A 85 8.44 -4.36 13.62
C MET A 85 7.59 -3.98 14.83
N MET A 86 7.42 -4.88 15.80
CA MET A 86 6.69 -4.58 17.03
C MET A 86 7.29 -3.40 17.79
N ILE A 87 8.62 -3.37 17.97
CA ILE A 87 9.32 -2.26 18.62
C ILE A 87 9.03 -0.95 17.85
N GLY A 88 9.14 -0.96 16.53
CA GLY A 88 8.86 0.20 15.69
C GLY A 88 7.41 0.69 15.85
N TYR A 89 6.42 -0.21 15.87
CA TYR A 89 5.02 0.16 16.11
C TYR A 89 4.80 0.72 17.51
N VAL A 90 5.44 0.16 18.54
CA VAL A 90 5.36 0.70 19.93
C VAL A 90 5.95 2.11 20.00
N ILE A 91 7.08 2.36 19.32
CA ILE A 91 7.70 3.68 19.25
C ILE A 91 6.72 4.69 18.63
N ILE A 92 6.10 4.36 17.50
CA ILE A 92 5.18 5.28 16.82
C ILE A 92 3.84 5.39 17.56
N ALA A 93 3.39 4.33 18.21
CA ALA A 93 2.17 4.32 19.02
C ALA A 93 2.31 5.12 20.32
N TRP A 94 3.54 5.41 20.77
CA TRP A 94 3.77 6.18 22.00
C TRP A 94 3.30 7.62 21.81
N PRO A 95 2.31 8.09 22.58
CA PRO A 95 1.80 9.45 22.45
C PRO A 95 2.89 10.47 22.81
N THR A 96 3.20 11.36 21.88
CA THR A 96 4.13 12.45 22.10
C THR A 96 3.40 13.78 21.98
N PRO A 97 3.82 14.83 22.74
CA PRO A 97 3.15 16.12 22.72
C PRO A 97 2.94 16.67 21.31
N THR A 98 1.77 17.24 21.07
CA THR A 98 1.43 17.92 19.81
C THR A 98 0.66 19.20 20.17
N PRO A 99 1.12 20.40 19.75
CA PRO A 99 2.37 20.64 18.99
C PRO A 99 3.64 20.19 19.73
N ALA A 100 4.61 19.66 18.97
CA ALA A 100 5.83 19.15 19.57
C ALA A 100 6.74 20.30 20.04
N PRO A 101 7.24 20.32 21.30
CA PRO A 101 8.17 21.34 21.78
C PRO A 101 9.45 21.39 20.93
N ASN A 102 9.93 20.23 20.47
CA ASN A 102 11.02 20.11 19.51
C ASN A 102 10.58 19.24 18.33
N LYS A 103 10.18 19.91 17.24
CA LYS A 103 9.71 19.25 16.02
C LYS A 103 10.75 18.32 15.41
N THR A 104 12.04 18.73 15.40
CA THR A 104 13.12 17.94 14.82
C THR A 104 13.33 16.64 15.59
N LEU A 105 13.40 16.69 16.90
CA LEU A 105 13.57 15.51 17.74
C LEU A 105 12.37 14.55 17.59
N SER A 106 11.14 15.07 17.58
CA SER A 106 9.93 14.29 17.38
C SER A 106 9.92 13.61 16.00
N LEU A 107 10.40 14.30 14.96
CA LEU A 107 10.50 13.77 13.62
C LEU A 107 11.54 12.64 13.55
N VAL A 108 12.73 12.84 14.14
CA VAL A 108 13.79 11.82 14.21
C VAL A 108 13.26 10.56 14.91
N PHE A 109 12.56 10.72 16.04
CA PHE A 109 11.96 9.61 16.78
C PHE A 109 10.93 8.86 15.93
N THR A 110 10.06 9.57 15.21
CA THR A 110 9.09 8.98 14.27
C THR A 110 9.79 8.22 13.14
N CYS A 111 10.81 8.83 12.51
CA CYS A 111 11.59 8.19 11.43
C CYS A 111 12.35 6.95 11.92
N PHE A 112 12.85 6.96 13.16
CA PHE A 112 13.49 5.79 13.75
C PHE A 112 12.51 4.63 13.93
N GLY A 113 11.28 4.91 14.40
CA GLY A 113 10.20 3.91 14.47
C GLY A 113 9.85 3.34 13.08
N LEU A 114 9.70 4.21 12.08
CA LEU A 114 9.45 3.81 10.70
C LEU A 114 10.59 2.94 10.14
N PHE A 115 11.84 3.31 10.40
CA PHE A 115 13.00 2.52 9.98
C PHE A 115 13.00 1.12 10.63
N ALA A 116 12.71 1.04 11.93
CA ALA A 116 12.60 -0.26 12.63
C ALA A 116 11.51 -1.15 12.01
N ILE A 117 10.36 -0.57 11.65
CA ILE A 117 9.29 -1.30 10.95
C ILE A 117 9.75 -1.76 9.57
N ALA A 118 10.37 -0.88 8.77
CA ALA A 118 10.81 -1.20 7.42
C ALA A 118 11.89 -2.29 7.42
N PHE A 119 12.86 -2.21 8.33
CA PHE A 119 13.92 -3.20 8.46
C PHE A 119 13.37 -4.54 8.95
N GLY A 120 12.50 -4.52 9.97
CA GLY A 120 11.81 -5.72 10.45
C GLY A 120 10.98 -6.41 9.37
N ASN A 121 10.24 -5.63 8.56
CA ASN A 121 9.47 -6.14 7.42
C ASN A 121 10.39 -6.76 6.36
N GLY A 122 11.54 -6.14 6.08
CA GLY A 122 12.56 -6.68 5.19
C GLY A 122 13.05 -8.07 5.65
N LEU A 123 13.28 -8.25 6.95
CA LEU A 123 13.67 -9.55 7.52
C LEU A 123 12.55 -10.59 7.47
N PHE A 124 11.30 -10.15 7.51
CA PHE A 124 10.12 -11.03 7.60
C PHE A 124 9.62 -11.49 6.23
N LYS A 125 9.29 -10.53 5.34
CA LYS A 125 8.42 -10.74 4.16
C LYS A 125 8.95 -11.78 3.19
N GLY A 126 10.16 -11.62 2.67
CA GLY A 126 10.74 -12.54 1.69
C GLY A 126 11.04 -13.91 2.30
N ASN A 127 11.49 -13.92 3.56
CA ASN A 127 11.88 -15.14 4.26
C ASN A 127 10.69 -16.02 4.62
N LEU A 128 9.55 -15.43 5.00
CA LEU A 128 8.32 -16.20 5.25
C LEU A 128 7.81 -16.86 3.97
N GLN A 129 7.86 -16.14 2.83
CA GLN A 129 7.49 -16.69 1.53
C GLN A 129 8.40 -17.88 1.13
N ALA A 130 9.71 -17.76 1.38
CA ALA A 130 10.66 -18.85 1.15
C ALA A 130 10.33 -20.09 2.00
N VAL A 131 10.03 -19.88 3.28
CA VAL A 131 9.61 -20.95 4.19
C VAL A 131 8.30 -21.62 3.75
N VAL A 132 7.31 -20.82 3.31
CA VAL A 132 6.06 -21.36 2.73
C VAL A 132 6.35 -22.18 1.48
N GLY A 133 7.21 -21.71 0.58
CA GLY A 133 7.61 -22.46 -0.62
C GLY A 133 8.18 -23.82 -0.27
N GLN A 134 9.01 -23.90 0.75
CA GLN A 134 9.65 -25.15 1.21
C GLN A 134 8.73 -26.14 1.89
N LEU A 135 7.59 -25.68 2.46
CA LEU A 135 6.53 -26.61 2.91
C LEU A 135 6.04 -27.52 1.78
N TYR A 136 6.18 -27.07 0.52
CA TYR A 136 5.76 -27.77 -0.68
C TYR A 136 6.90 -28.46 -1.43
N ASP A 137 8.11 -28.47 -0.90
CA ASP A 137 9.22 -29.28 -1.47
C ASP A 137 9.03 -30.79 -1.18
N ASN A 138 8.13 -31.15 -0.29
CA ASN A 138 7.72 -32.52 -0.02
C ASN A 138 6.89 -33.05 -1.22
N PRO A 139 7.23 -34.25 -1.78
CA PRO A 139 6.52 -34.86 -2.90
C PRO A 139 4.99 -34.98 -2.68
N THR A 140 4.56 -35.22 -1.42
CA THR A 140 3.13 -35.33 -1.06
C THR A 140 2.33 -34.05 -1.33
N TYR A 141 2.98 -32.88 -1.27
CA TYR A 141 2.33 -31.56 -1.37
C TYR A 141 2.75 -30.76 -2.59
N SER A 142 3.80 -31.18 -3.31
CA SER A 142 4.41 -30.42 -4.42
C SER A 142 3.40 -30.02 -5.50
N GLY A 143 2.48 -30.91 -5.87
CA GLY A 143 1.44 -30.60 -6.87
C GLY A 143 0.37 -29.58 -6.43
N ARG A 144 0.41 -29.14 -5.16
CA ARG A 144 -0.52 -28.14 -4.61
C ARG A 144 0.16 -26.83 -4.21
N ARG A 145 1.41 -26.64 -4.60
CA ARG A 145 2.20 -25.43 -4.28
C ARG A 145 1.50 -24.16 -4.69
N ASP A 146 0.98 -24.09 -5.92
CA ASP A 146 0.32 -22.89 -6.46
C ASP A 146 -0.94 -22.54 -5.64
N VAL A 147 -1.76 -23.53 -5.32
CA VAL A 147 -2.95 -23.34 -4.46
C VAL A 147 -2.54 -22.90 -3.06
N GLY A 148 -1.44 -23.42 -2.54
CA GLY A 148 -0.89 -23.00 -1.25
C GLY A 148 -0.48 -21.54 -1.21
N PHE A 149 0.19 -21.06 -2.26
CA PHE A 149 0.52 -19.64 -2.39
C PHE A 149 -0.70 -18.76 -2.60
N GLN A 150 -1.71 -19.22 -3.35
CA GLN A 150 -2.99 -18.51 -3.50
C GLN A 150 -3.71 -18.35 -2.15
N ILE A 151 -3.76 -19.41 -1.34
CA ILE A 151 -4.29 -19.34 0.03
C ILE A 151 -3.51 -18.34 0.86
N PHE A 152 -2.19 -18.43 0.84
CA PHE A 152 -1.31 -17.54 1.59
C PHE A 152 -1.53 -16.07 1.19
N TYR A 153 -1.67 -15.79 -0.12
CA TYR A 153 -1.94 -14.45 -0.66
C TYR A 153 -3.33 -13.94 -0.27
N MET A 154 -4.34 -14.79 -0.30
CA MET A 154 -5.70 -14.43 0.14
C MET A 154 -5.70 -13.94 1.59
N PHE A 155 -4.95 -14.56 2.47
CA PHE A 155 -4.83 -14.14 3.87
C PHE A 155 -4.15 -12.77 4.04
N ILE A 156 -3.23 -12.39 3.13
CA ILE A 156 -2.67 -11.04 3.07
C ILE A 156 -3.78 -9.99 2.87
N ASN A 157 -4.65 -10.23 1.89
CA ASN A 157 -5.72 -9.29 1.54
C ASN A 157 -6.82 -9.23 2.59
N VAL A 158 -7.10 -10.32 3.30
CA VAL A 158 -8.00 -10.31 4.46
C VAL A 158 -7.46 -9.37 5.55
N GLY A 159 -6.17 -9.41 5.86
CA GLY A 159 -5.54 -8.46 6.80
C GLY A 159 -5.66 -7.02 6.31
N ALA A 160 -5.36 -6.78 5.03
CA ALA A 160 -5.39 -5.45 4.42
C ALA A 160 -6.79 -4.81 4.43
N MET A 161 -7.85 -5.60 4.19
CA MET A 161 -9.22 -5.13 4.08
C MET A 161 -9.74 -4.49 5.37
N PHE A 162 -9.41 -5.06 6.53
CA PHE A 162 -9.88 -4.56 7.82
C PHE A 162 -9.02 -3.43 8.40
N SER A 163 -7.80 -3.26 7.90
CA SER A 163 -6.81 -2.34 8.49
C SER A 163 -7.24 -0.87 8.49
N PRO A 164 -7.69 -0.27 7.37
CA PRO A 164 -8.14 1.12 7.37
C PRO A 164 -9.35 1.33 8.28
N ILE A 165 -10.27 0.37 8.30
CA ILE A 165 -11.48 0.41 9.13
C ILE A 165 -11.11 0.48 10.62
N LEU A 166 -10.19 -0.38 11.06
CA LEU A 166 -9.72 -0.41 12.45
C LEU A 166 -8.95 0.88 12.79
N ALA A 167 -8.08 1.35 11.89
CA ALA A 167 -7.31 2.57 12.11
C ALA A 167 -8.23 3.79 12.32
N VAL A 168 -9.19 3.99 11.42
CA VAL A 168 -10.16 5.09 11.45
C VAL A 168 -11.08 4.96 12.66
N GLY A 169 -11.62 3.77 12.90
CA GLY A 169 -12.53 3.52 14.00
C GLY A 169 -11.93 3.85 15.37
N VAL A 170 -10.71 3.39 15.63
CA VAL A 170 -10.03 3.66 16.92
C VAL A 170 -9.67 5.13 17.06
N ARG A 171 -9.17 5.79 16.00
CA ARG A 171 -8.89 7.23 16.01
C ARG A 171 -10.15 8.02 16.33
N ASN A 172 -11.24 7.78 15.62
CA ASN A 172 -12.48 8.52 15.78
C ASN A 172 -13.13 8.26 17.15
N TRP A 173 -13.10 7.01 17.61
CA TRP A 173 -13.55 6.67 18.97
C TRP A 173 -12.80 7.49 20.02
N TYR A 174 -11.49 7.63 19.90
CA TYR A 174 -10.70 8.41 20.86
C TYR A 174 -11.08 9.91 20.79
N VAL A 175 -11.14 10.49 19.59
CA VAL A 175 -11.55 11.90 19.42
C VAL A 175 -12.92 12.18 20.06
N GLN A 176 -13.88 11.29 19.83
CA GLN A 176 -15.23 11.41 20.39
C GLN A 176 -15.23 11.22 21.92
N SER A 177 -14.44 10.31 22.46
CA SER A 177 -14.30 10.11 23.91
C SER A 177 -13.75 11.32 24.64
N GLN A 178 -13.01 12.19 23.93
CA GLN A 178 -12.51 13.46 24.45
C GLN A 178 -13.51 14.62 24.28
N GLY A 179 -14.73 14.34 23.81
CA GLY A 179 -15.82 15.31 23.68
C GLY A 179 -15.81 16.10 22.38
N PHE A 180 -14.94 15.79 21.41
CA PHE A 180 -14.88 16.47 20.13
C PHE A 180 -15.56 15.69 19.02
N GLY A 181 -16.19 16.43 18.08
CA GLY A 181 -16.57 15.87 16.78
C GLY A 181 -15.34 15.61 15.93
N PHE A 182 -15.44 14.61 15.04
CA PHE A 182 -14.40 14.39 14.02
C PHE A 182 -14.56 15.39 12.88
N ASN A 183 -13.47 16.06 12.50
CA ASN A 183 -13.40 16.83 11.26
C ASN A 183 -11.99 16.69 10.66
N GLN A 184 -11.94 16.30 9.40
CA GLN A 184 -10.68 15.92 8.73
C GLN A 184 -9.84 17.12 8.30
N THR A 185 -10.46 18.28 8.03
CA THR A 185 -9.79 19.51 7.60
C THR A 185 -9.23 20.29 8.80
N LEU A 186 -9.87 20.15 9.95
CA LEU A 186 -9.59 20.97 11.12
C LEU A 186 -8.15 20.89 11.66
N PRO A 187 -7.44 19.72 11.63
CA PRO A 187 -6.03 19.67 12.02
C PRO A 187 -5.13 20.58 11.20
N ASP A 188 -5.37 20.73 9.90
CA ASP A 188 -4.61 21.63 9.04
C ASP A 188 -4.86 23.09 9.41
N LEU A 189 -6.13 23.44 9.65
CA LEU A 189 -6.51 24.78 10.10
C LEU A 189 -5.91 25.11 11.47
N CYS A 190 -5.90 24.15 12.40
CA CYS A 190 -5.22 24.31 13.68
C CYS A 190 -3.72 24.59 13.50
N ASN A 191 -3.03 23.85 12.60
CA ASN A 191 -1.62 24.10 12.32
C ASN A 191 -1.38 25.46 11.67
N GLN A 192 -2.24 25.91 10.75
CA GLN A 192 -2.16 27.23 10.12
C GLN A 192 -2.36 28.36 11.18
N TYR A 193 -3.34 28.20 12.06
CA TYR A 193 -3.60 29.15 13.14
C TYR A 193 -2.39 29.28 14.07
N LEU A 194 -1.87 28.16 14.56
CA LEU A 194 -0.74 28.13 15.47
C LEU A 194 0.59 28.60 14.86
N SER A 195 0.74 28.53 13.54
CA SER A 195 1.89 29.04 12.79
C SER A 195 1.75 30.49 12.32
N GLY A 196 0.58 31.10 12.48
CA GLY A 196 0.30 32.46 12.02
C GLY A 196 0.24 32.61 10.49
N THR A 197 -0.06 31.50 9.77
CA THR A 197 -0.11 31.49 8.29
C THR A 197 -1.54 31.48 7.75
N MET A 198 -2.54 31.63 8.62
CA MET A 198 -3.96 31.55 8.28
C MET A 198 -4.44 32.80 7.55
N THR A 199 -5.21 32.64 6.47
CA THR A 199 -5.88 33.74 5.76
C THR A 199 -7.19 34.15 6.46
N PRO A 200 -7.75 35.35 6.20
CA PRO A 200 -9.03 35.75 6.77
C PRO A 200 -10.18 34.81 6.46
N GLU A 201 -10.26 34.29 5.23
CA GLU A 201 -11.27 33.32 4.80
C GLU A 201 -11.13 31.97 5.53
N ALA A 202 -9.89 31.51 5.70
CA ALA A 202 -9.60 30.29 6.48
C ALA A 202 -9.94 30.49 7.96
N MET A 203 -9.80 31.71 8.51
CA MET A 203 -10.15 32.04 9.89
C MET A 203 -11.66 31.93 10.14
N GLU A 204 -12.47 32.43 9.24
CA GLU A 204 -13.93 32.31 9.35
C GLU A 204 -14.35 30.85 9.38
N ARG A 205 -13.83 30.08 8.44
CA ARG A 205 -14.09 28.63 8.36
C ARG A 205 -13.59 27.88 9.61
N PHE A 206 -12.39 28.21 10.10
CA PHE A 206 -11.83 27.63 11.31
C PHE A 206 -12.73 27.85 12.52
N THR A 207 -13.21 29.08 12.69
CA THR A 207 -14.11 29.46 13.80
C THR A 207 -15.41 28.66 13.72
N GLY A 208 -16.02 28.56 12.54
CA GLY A 208 -17.23 27.76 12.33
C GLY A 208 -17.06 26.28 12.66
N LEU A 209 -16.03 25.66 12.13
CA LEU A 209 -15.73 24.24 12.37
C LEU A 209 -15.34 23.98 13.83
N ALA A 210 -14.64 24.91 14.49
CA ALA A 210 -14.28 24.79 15.91
C ALA A 210 -15.53 24.76 16.78
N ALA A 211 -16.52 25.63 16.50
CA ALA A 211 -17.81 25.66 17.20
C ALA A 211 -18.61 24.37 16.94
N GLU A 212 -18.62 23.87 15.72
CA GLU A 212 -19.33 22.65 15.34
C GLU A 212 -18.79 21.44 16.08
N VAL A 213 -17.47 21.17 16.04
CA VAL A 213 -16.87 19.99 16.68
C VAL A 213 -16.89 20.06 18.20
N SER A 214 -16.92 21.29 18.78
CA SER A 214 -17.05 21.52 20.22
C SER A 214 -18.52 21.55 20.70
N ARG A 215 -19.47 21.51 19.76
CA ARG A 215 -20.92 21.60 20.05
C ARG A 215 -21.30 22.88 20.79
N GLY A 216 -20.58 23.97 20.51
CA GLY A 216 -20.84 25.28 21.14
C GLY A 216 -19.76 26.29 20.80
N PRO A 217 -19.96 27.57 21.13
CA PRO A 217 -19.00 28.62 20.82
C PRO A 217 -17.65 28.41 21.51
N VAL A 218 -16.58 28.71 20.81
CA VAL A 218 -15.20 28.61 21.31
C VAL A 218 -14.69 30.01 21.64
N ALA A 219 -14.41 30.27 22.93
CA ALA A 219 -13.94 31.58 23.40
C ALA A 219 -12.48 31.83 23.10
N ASP A 220 -11.62 30.80 23.19
CA ASP A 220 -10.17 30.85 22.91
C ASP A 220 -9.81 29.86 21.79
N LEU A 221 -9.67 30.37 20.59
CA LEU A 221 -9.30 29.60 19.42
C LEU A 221 -7.87 29.03 19.50
N GLY A 222 -6.96 29.70 20.21
CA GLY A 222 -5.59 29.24 20.39
C GLY A 222 -5.51 28.02 21.30
N ALA A 223 -6.17 28.08 22.46
CA ALA A 223 -6.27 26.94 23.36
C ALA A 223 -7.04 25.76 22.71
N PHE A 224 -8.11 26.06 21.96
CA PHE A 224 -8.84 25.07 21.17
C PHE A 224 -7.93 24.39 20.14
N ALA A 225 -7.21 25.15 19.33
CA ALA A 225 -6.32 24.60 18.28
C ALA A 225 -5.29 23.64 18.85
N GLN A 226 -4.64 24.02 19.96
CA GLN A 226 -3.67 23.17 20.66
C GLN A 226 -4.32 21.89 21.17
N LYS A 227 -5.46 22.00 21.85
CA LYS A 227 -6.15 20.86 22.45
C LYS A 227 -6.71 19.91 21.38
N TYR A 228 -7.41 20.44 20.36
CA TYR A 228 -7.97 19.62 19.30
C TYR A 228 -6.90 18.87 18.53
N LEU A 229 -5.82 19.57 18.15
CA LEU A 229 -4.71 18.97 17.43
C LEU A 229 -4.01 17.86 18.26
N SER A 230 -3.81 18.11 19.56
CA SER A 230 -3.27 17.11 20.47
C SER A 230 -4.14 15.86 20.58
N VAL A 231 -5.45 16.05 20.75
CA VAL A 231 -6.43 14.94 20.80
C VAL A 231 -6.47 14.17 19.49
N PHE A 232 -6.52 14.88 18.36
CA PHE A 232 -6.60 14.27 17.04
C PHE A 232 -5.36 13.42 16.72
N VAL A 233 -4.17 13.97 16.98
CA VAL A 233 -2.90 13.24 16.77
C VAL A 233 -2.74 12.08 17.74
N THR A 234 -3.20 12.24 19.00
CA THR A 234 -3.22 11.12 19.96
C THR A 234 -4.13 10.00 19.48
N GLY A 235 -5.25 10.32 18.82
CA GLY A 235 -6.10 9.32 18.16
C GLY A 235 -5.35 8.48 17.13
N TYR A 236 -4.44 9.05 16.35
CA TYR A 236 -3.55 8.28 15.47
C TYR A 236 -2.58 7.39 16.25
N HIS A 237 -2.02 7.87 17.36
CA HIS A 237 -1.16 7.04 18.22
C HIS A 237 -1.93 5.81 18.73
N TYR A 238 -3.19 5.97 19.13
CA TYR A 238 -4.07 4.85 19.53
C TYR A 238 -4.33 3.89 18.36
N ALA A 239 -4.52 4.40 17.14
CA ALA A 239 -4.65 3.54 15.96
C ALA A 239 -3.37 2.72 15.71
N PHE A 240 -2.18 3.28 15.95
CA PHE A 240 -0.92 2.53 15.86
C PHE A 240 -0.78 1.47 16.96
N ILE A 241 -1.44 1.60 18.13
CA ILE A 241 -1.51 0.53 19.12
C ILE A 241 -2.17 -0.72 18.53
N VAL A 242 -3.19 -0.55 17.67
CA VAL A 242 -3.81 -1.69 16.96
C VAL A 242 -2.78 -2.46 16.14
N ALA A 243 -1.88 -1.74 15.44
CA ALA A 243 -0.78 -2.35 14.70
C ALA A 243 0.19 -3.10 15.62
N ALA A 244 0.55 -2.51 16.77
CA ALA A 244 1.42 -3.16 17.76
C ALA A 244 0.78 -4.44 18.34
N VAL A 245 -0.52 -4.40 18.66
CA VAL A 245 -1.28 -5.58 19.13
C VAL A 245 -1.35 -6.66 18.06
N ALA A 246 -1.60 -6.28 16.80
CA ALA A 246 -1.60 -7.21 15.67
C ALA A 246 -0.22 -7.89 15.51
N MET A 247 0.86 -7.16 15.73
CA MET A 247 2.22 -7.72 15.73
C MET A 247 2.45 -8.69 16.88
N LEU A 248 1.98 -8.40 18.10
CA LEU A 248 2.05 -9.34 19.23
C LEU A 248 1.33 -10.65 18.91
N ILE A 249 0.12 -10.57 18.36
CA ILE A 249 -0.65 -11.73 17.90
C ILE A 249 0.12 -12.50 16.82
N SER A 250 0.70 -11.79 15.83
CA SER A 250 1.52 -12.38 14.78
C SER A 250 2.72 -13.15 15.35
N ILE A 251 3.45 -12.55 16.30
CA ILE A 251 4.59 -13.17 17.00
C ILE A 251 4.13 -14.44 17.72
N PHE A 252 3.04 -14.35 18.49
CA PHE A 252 2.50 -15.50 19.22
C PHE A 252 2.15 -16.67 18.29
N ILE A 253 1.41 -16.38 17.19
CA ILE A 253 1.03 -17.40 16.20
C ILE A 253 2.28 -18.00 15.54
N PHE A 254 3.25 -17.16 15.17
CA PHE A 254 4.49 -17.62 14.57
C PHE A 254 5.27 -18.54 15.52
N MET A 255 5.44 -18.16 16.77
CA MET A 255 6.15 -18.94 17.78
C MET A 255 5.45 -20.26 18.09
N ALA A 256 4.13 -20.28 18.21
CA ALA A 256 3.32 -21.49 18.43
C ALA A 256 3.45 -22.49 17.25
N ASN A 257 3.60 -21.98 16.03
CA ASN A 257 3.72 -22.80 14.82
C ASN A 257 5.17 -23.04 14.34
N ARG A 258 6.18 -22.45 15.00
CA ARG A 258 7.59 -22.49 14.58
C ARG A 258 8.13 -23.90 14.35
N LYS A 259 7.66 -24.88 15.16
CA LYS A 259 8.04 -26.30 15.03
C LYS A 259 7.50 -26.98 13.76
N ARG A 260 6.40 -26.44 13.19
CA ARG A 260 5.75 -26.95 11.96
C ARG A 260 6.32 -26.34 10.68
N LEU A 261 7.13 -25.28 10.82
CA LEU A 261 7.77 -24.60 9.70
C LEU A 261 9.16 -25.22 9.48
N PRO A 262 9.55 -25.51 8.24
CA PRO A 262 10.91 -25.92 7.90
C PRO A 262 11.88 -24.76 8.11
N ASP A 263 13.10 -25.03 8.56
CA ASP A 263 14.22 -24.19 8.19
C ASP A 263 14.65 -24.66 6.80
N PRO A 264 14.89 -23.76 5.85
CA PRO A 264 15.39 -24.15 4.57
C PRO A 264 16.64 -25.00 4.78
N ALA A 265 16.48 -26.31 4.64
CA ALA A 265 17.63 -27.17 4.44
C ALA A 265 18.49 -26.54 3.34
N LYS A 266 19.81 -26.70 3.36
CA LYS A 266 20.68 -26.37 2.24
C LYS A 266 19.91 -26.75 0.98
N LYS A 267 19.46 -25.77 0.19
CA LYS A 267 19.09 -26.10 -1.17
C LYS A 267 20.31 -26.79 -1.73
N VAL A 268 20.26 -28.10 -1.80
CA VAL A 268 20.99 -28.82 -2.81
C VAL A 268 20.33 -28.31 -4.08
N VAL A 269 20.81 -27.13 -4.56
CA VAL A 269 20.62 -26.76 -5.94
C VAL A 269 21.27 -27.93 -6.63
N ASN A 270 20.44 -28.83 -7.17
CA ASN A 270 20.96 -29.89 -8.04
C ASN A 270 21.59 -29.14 -9.20
N LYS A 271 22.89 -28.83 -9.02
CA LYS A 271 23.65 -28.05 -10.00
C LYS A 271 23.58 -28.75 -11.38
N ASP A 272 23.41 -30.07 -11.37
CA ASP A 272 23.30 -30.85 -12.58
C ASP A 272 21.93 -30.70 -13.26
N ALA A 273 20.81 -30.59 -12.50
CA ALA A 273 19.49 -30.30 -13.06
C ALA A 273 19.37 -28.86 -13.57
N VAL A 274 19.99 -27.88 -12.87
CA VAL A 274 20.05 -26.48 -13.33
C VAL A 274 21.00 -26.34 -14.52
N ALA A 275 22.10 -27.09 -14.53
CA ALA A 275 23.03 -27.11 -15.66
C ALA A 275 22.41 -27.81 -16.88
N ALA A 276 21.67 -28.91 -16.70
CA ALA A 276 20.96 -29.60 -17.76
C ALA A 276 19.84 -28.74 -18.38
N ALA A 277 19.02 -28.10 -17.56
CA ALA A 277 17.97 -27.18 -18.03
C ALA A 277 18.54 -25.90 -18.69
N GLY A 278 19.74 -25.48 -18.34
CA GLY A 278 20.45 -24.35 -18.97
C GLY A 278 21.26 -24.70 -20.21
N ALA A 279 21.59 -25.99 -20.41
CA ALA A 279 22.32 -26.45 -21.56
C ALA A 279 21.50 -26.52 -22.87
N GLU A 280 20.16 -26.47 -22.75
CA GLU A 280 19.24 -26.46 -23.89
C GLU A 280 18.99 -25.05 -24.48
N MET A 281 19.37 -23.97 -23.73
CA MET A 281 19.17 -22.59 -24.20
C MET A 281 20.43 -21.99 -24.76
N THR A 282 20.36 -21.42 -25.96
CA THR A 282 21.48 -20.69 -26.56
C THR A 282 21.72 -19.37 -25.79
N LEU A 283 22.93 -18.85 -25.80
CA LEU A 283 23.30 -17.55 -25.23
C LEU A 283 22.43 -16.39 -25.80
N ALA A 284 22.05 -16.51 -27.09
CA ALA A 284 21.19 -15.55 -27.76
C ALA A 284 19.77 -15.55 -27.18
N GLU A 285 19.19 -16.72 -26.92
CA GLU A 285 17.89 -16.86 -26.28
C GLU A 285 17.88 -16.34 -24.86
N ILE A 286 18.90 -16.68 -24.06
CA ILE A 286 19.06 -16.17 -22.70
C ILE A 286 19.07 -14.63 -22.69
N LYS A 287 19.85 -14.01 -23.58
CA LYS A 287 19.91 -12.54 -23.73
C LYS A 287 18.56 -11.97 -24.13
N GLN A 288 17.87 -12.54 -25.11
CA GLN A 288 16.56 -12.06 -25.54
C GLN A 288 15.51 -12.12 -24.42
N ARG A 289 15.49 -13.20 -23.63
CA ARG A 289 14.58 -13.37 -22.48
C ARG A 289 14.86 -12.34 -21.39
N ILE A 290 16.14 -12.11 -21.08
CA ILE A 290 16.56 -11.11 -20.10
C ILE A 290 16.18 -9.70 -20.57
N TYR A 291 16.42 -9.35 -21.82
CA TYR A 291 16.04 -8.04 -22.38
C TYR A 291 14.52 -7.84 -22.38
N ALA A 292 13.74 -8.89 -22.69
CA ALA A 292 12.28 -8.84 -22.65
C ALA A 292 11.78 -8.57 -21.21
N LEU A 293 12.39 -9.20 -20.21
CA LEU A 293 12.06 -8.98 -18.80
C LEU A 293 12.37 -7.54 -18.37
N PHE A 294 13.58 -7.04 -18.65
CA PHE A 294 13.95 -5.67 -18.29
C PHE A 294 13.09 -4.62 -19.02
N ALA A 295 12.73 -4.86 -20.28
CA ALA A 295 11.82 -3.98 -21.00
C ALA A 295 10.44 -3.92 -20.31
N VAL A 296 9.89 -5.06 -19.91
CA VAL A 296 8.63 -5.11 -19.15
C VAL A 296 8.78 -4.43 -17.77
N PHE A 297 9.90 -4.66 -17.06
CA PHE A 297 10.15 -4.02 -15.76
C PHE A 297 10.19 -2.49 -15.88
N GLY A 298 10.87 -1.95 -16.89
CA GLY A 298 10.92 -0.51 -17.16
C GLY A 298 9.54 0.10 -17.37
N VAL A 299 8.68 -0.60 -18.09
CA VAL A 299 7.30 -0.15 -18.35
C VAL A 299 6.43 -0.24 -17.09
N VAL A 300 6.56 -1.30 -16.32
CA VAL A 300 5.74 -1.55 -15.11
C VAL A 300 6.08 -0.56 -13.98
N ILE A 301 7.26 0.06 -13.96
CA ILE A 301 7.61 1.14 -13.03
C ILE A 301 6.55 2.26 -13.09
N PHE A 302 6.16 2.72 -14.29
CA PHE A 302 5.18 3.79 -14.46
C PHE A 302 3.76 3.38 -14.06
N PHE A 303 3.41 2.10 -14.23
CA PHE A 303 2.16 1.58 -13.70
C PHE A 303 2.16 1.65 -12.16
N TRP A 304 3.21 1.17 -11.48
CA TRP A 304 3.29 1.21 -10.01
C TRP A 304 3.35 2.63 -9.46
N PHE A 305 4.06 3.53 -10.14
CA PHE A 305 4.04 4.96 -9.82
C PHE A 305 2.62 5.52 -9.81
N SER A 306 1.83 5.22 -10.83
CA SER A 306 0.44 5.69 -10.95
C SER A 306 -0.49 4.95 -9.98
N PHE A 307 -0.40 3.63 -9.89
CA PHE A 307 -1.29 2.81 -9.07
C PHE A 307 -1.15 3.08 -7.58
N HIS A 308 0.08 3.20 -7.06
CA HIS A 308 0.30 3.44 -5.63
C HIS A 308 -0.02 4.86 -5.17
N GLN A 309 -0.48 5.74 -6.06
CA GLN A 309 -1.11 7.00 -5.67
C GLN A 309 -2.40 6.79 -4.84
N ASN A 310 -2.93 5.57 -4.79
CA ASN A 310 -4.05 5.22 -3.92
C ASN A 310 -3.78 5.50 -2.43
N GLY A 311 -2.54 5.33 -1.98
CA GLY A 311 -2.12 5.60 -0.59
C GLY A 311 -1.74 7.05 -0.32
N VAL A 312 -1.63 7.90 -1.34
CA VAL A 312 -1.17 9.30 -1.23
C VAL A 312 -2.16 10.25 -1.88
N THR A 313 -2.08 10.42 -3.20
CA THR A 313 -2.83 11.46 -3.91
C THR A 313 -4.34 11.21 -3.90
N LEU A 314 -4.80 9.95 -4.03
CA LEU A 314 -6.23 9.60 -3.89
C LEU A 314 -6.73 9.80 -2.45
N THR A 315 -5.88 9.55 -1.44
CA THR A 315 -6.22 9.81 -0.04
C THR A 315 -6.34 11.30 0.22
N TYR A 316 -5.45 12.13 -0.34
CA TYR A 316 -5.57 13.59 -0.26
C TYR A 316 -6.82 14.09 -1.00
N PHE A 317 -7.12 13.55 -2.17
CA PHE A 317 -8.32 13.93 -2.91
C PHE A 317 -9.60 13.55 -2.14
N ALA A 318 -9.61 12.39 -1.49
CA ALA A 318 -10.71 11.98 -0.61
C ALA A 318 -10.90 12.95 0.56
N LYS A 319 -9.79 13.42 1.15
CA LYS A 319 -9.80 14.40 2.25
C LYS A 319 -10.26 15.80 1.78
N ASP A 320 -9.69 16.27 0.67
CA ASP A 320 -9.74 17.67 0.28
C ASP A 320 -10.95 18.02 -0.58
N TYR A 321 -11.41 17.09 -1.41
CA TYR A 321 -12.39 17.36 -2.47
C TYR A 321 -13.63 16.45 -2.44
N THR A 322 -13.68 15.45 -1.55
CA THR A 322 -14.78 14.46 -1.56
C THR A 322 -15.76 14.72 -0.41
N ASN A 323 -17.05 14.66 -0.72
CA ASN A 323 -18.10 14.72 0.32
C ASN A 323 -18.11 13.39 1.10
N LEU A 324 -17.70 13.43 2.38
CA LEU A 324 -17.65 12.28 3.26
C LEU A 324 -18.85 12.15 4.17
N GLU A 325 -19.78 13.14 4.21
CA GLU A 325 -20.91 13.12 5.14
C GLU A 325 -21.86 11.93 4.92
N GLY A 326 -22.10 11.55 3.67
CA GLY A 326 -22.87 10.35 3.34
C GLY A 326 -22.07 9.04 3.47
N PHE A 327 -20.76 9.12 3.77
CA PHE A 327 -19.87 7.98 3.85
C PHE A 327 -19.46 7.70 5.31
N VAL A 328 -20.46 7.67 6.19
CA VAL A 328 -20.28 7.40 7.61
C VAL A 328 -20.95 6.07 7.95
N ILE A 329 -20.19 5.14 8.51
CA ILE A 329 -20.71 3.89 9.05
C ILE A 329 -20.78 4.02 10.58
N ASN A 330 -22.00 4.08 11.13
CA ASN A 330 -22.19 4.15 12.55
C ASN A 330 -22.43 2.76 13.15
N LEU A 331 -21.45 2.27 13.92
CA LEU A 331 -21.52 0.98 14.61
C LEU A 331 -22.03 1.10 16.06
N GLY A 332 -22.56 2.25 16.46
CA GLY A 332 -23.05 2.53 17.82
C GLY A 332 -21.91 2.93 18.77
N PHE A 333 -20.90 2.11 18.94
CA PHE A 333 -19.75 2.38 19.80
C PHE A 333 -18.60 3.13 19.10
N MET A 334 -18.59 3.17 17.76
CA MET A 334 -17.66 3.98 16.97
C MET A 334 -18.28 4.40 15.64
N LYS A 335 -17.84 5.55 15.13
CA LYS A 335 -18.17 6.04 13.80
C LYS A 335 -16.97 5.85 12.88
N LEU A 336 -17.19 5.23 11.73
CA LEU A 336 -16.20 5.06 10.69
C LEU A 336 -16.42 6.15 9.65
N GLU A 337 -15.59 7.16 9.69
CA GLU A 337 -15.59 8.31 8.78
C GLU A 337 -14.15 8.79 8.56
N GLY A 338 -13.82 9.13 7.34
CA GLY A 338 -12.49 9.60 6.96
C GLY A 338 -12.01 9.09 5.60
N ALA A 339 -11.12 9.84 4.99
CA ALA A 339 -10.58 9.57 3.66
C ALA A 339 -9.84 8.24 3.56
N GLU A 340 -9.24 7.81 4.65
CA GLU A 340 -8.45 6.58 4.72
C GLU A 340 -9.29 5.31 4.49
N MET A 341 -10.61 5.39 4.71
CA MET A 341 -11.52 4.27 4.49
C MET A 341 -11.54 3.80 3.03
N PHE A 342 -11.30 4.71 2.08
CA PHE A 342 -11.23 4.35 0.67
C PHE A 342 -10.14 3.34 0.36
N GLN A 343 -9.06 3.30 1.14
CA GLN A 343 -7.99 2.32 0.97
C GLN A 343 -8.43 0.88 1.24
N ALA A 344 -9.54 0.66 1.96
CA ALA A 344 -10.12 -0.67 2.18
C ALA A 344 -10.76 -1.25 0.90
N PHE A 345 -11.18 -0.40 -0.06
CA PHE A 345 -11.87 -0.87 -1.26
C PHE A 345 -10.98 -1.73 -2.15
N ASN A 346 -9.70 -1.37 -2.34
CA ASN A 346 -8.82 -2.15 -3.19
C ASN A 346 -8.67 -3.61 -2.70
N PRO A 347 -8.22 -3.93 -1.47
CA PRO A 347 -8.09 -5.31 -1.03
C PRO A 347 -9.44 -6.05 -0.95
N MET A 348 -10.53 -5.36 -0.60
CA MET A 348 -11.87 -5.93 -0.62
C MET A 348 -12.27 -6.35 -2.04
N LEU A 349 -12.08 -5.46 -3.01
CA LEU A 349 -12.37 -5.73 -4.41
C LEU A 349 -11.44 -6.79 -5.01
N VAL A 350 -10.16 -6.85 -4.60
CA VAL A 350 -9.25 -7.94 -4.98
C VAL A 350 -9.83 -9.29 -4.59
N VAL A 351 -10.32 -9.44 -3.36
CA VAL A 351 -10.92 -10.70 -2.88
C VAL A 351 -12.19 -11.04 -3.66
N LEU A 352 -13.04 -10.04 -3.92
CA LEU A 352 -14.33 -10.24 -4.60
C LEU A 352 -14.17 -10.47 -6.11
N LEU A 353 -13.30 -9.73 -6.78
CA LEU A 353 -13.14 -9.77 -8.23
C LEU A 353 -12.22 -10.89 -8.73
N THR A 354 -11.29 -11.38 -7.89
CA THR A 354 -10.36 -12.44 -8.30
C THR A 354 -11.09 -13.68 -8.86
N PRO A 355 -12.12 -14.25 -8.21
CA PRO A 355 -12.86 -15.39 -8.77
C PRO A 355 -13.54 -15.05 -10.11
N ILE A 356 -14.05 -13.83 -10.25
CA ILE A 356 -14.73 -13.35 -11.46
C ILE A 356 -13.74 -13.27 -12.63
N VAL A 357 -12.56 -12.65 -12.39
CA VAL A 357 -11.51 -12.52 -13.40
C VAL A 357 -10.95 -13.89 -13.82
N ILE A 358 -10.74 -14.81 -12.86
CA ILE A 358 -10.32 -16.18 -13.16
C ILE A 358 -11.38 -16.92 -13.98
N GLY A 359 -12.66 -16.80 -13.61
CA GLY A 359 -13.77 -17.39 -14.35
C GLY A 359 -13.88 -16.85 -15.76
N PHE A 360 -13.71 -15.53 -15.93
CA PHE A 360 -13.73 -14.87 -17.24
C PHE A 360 -12.60 -15.36 -18.15
N PHE A 361 -11.37 -15.44 -17.66
CA PHE A 361 -10.26 -15.99 -18.45
C PHE A 361 -10.42 -17.48 -18.72
N GLY A 362 -10.97 -18.24 -17.76
CA GLY A 362 -11.31 -19.64 -17.97
C GLY A 362 -12.34 -19.84 -19.08
N TRP A 363 -13.36 -19.00 -19.15
CA TRP A 363 -14.37 -19.00 -20.20
C TRP A 363 -13.76 -18.62 -21.57
N LEU A 364 -12.88 -17.60 -21.63
CA LEU A 364 -12.17 -17.25 -22.86
C LEU A 364 -11.26 -18.38 -23.33
N LYS A 365 -10.58 -19.06 -22.40
CA LYS A 365 -9.74 -20.24 -22.70
C LYS A 365 -10.55 -21.38 -23.30
N ALA A 366 -11.72 -21.71 -22.73
CA ALA A 366 -12.61 -22.74 -23.23
C ALA A 366 -13.08 -22.43 -24.67
N LYS A 367 -13.15 -21.15 -25.05
CA LYS A 367 -13.46 -20.69 -26.42
C LYS A 367 -12.24 -20.55 -27.34
N GLY A 368 -11.02 -20.88 -26.86
CA GLY A 368 -9.79 -20.69 -27.65
C GLY A 368 -9.44 -19.22 -27.92
N LYS A 369 -10.01 -18.28 -27.15
CA LYS A 369 -9.84 -16.81 -27.31
C LYS A 369 -9.08 -16.16 -26.16
N GLU A 370 -8.43 -16.93 -25.29
CA GLU A 370 -7.66 -16.39 -24.17
C GLU A 370 -6.49 -15.55 -24.70
N PRO A 371 -6.35 -14.26 -24.28
CA PRO A 371 -5.21 -13.43 -24.65
C PRO A 371 -3.91 -13.97 -24.04
N SER A 372 -2.80 -13.72 -24.72
CA SER A 372 -1.46 -13.98 -24.18
C SER A 372 -1.21 -13.19 -22.89
N THR A 373 -0.29 -13.66 -22.04
CA THR A 373 0.06 -12.98 -20.79
C THR A 373 0.50 -11.52 -21.03
N PRO A 374 1.41 -11.21 -22.00
CA PRO A 374 1.74 -9.82 -22.32
C PRO A 374 0.53 -9.00 -22.76
N LYS A 375 -0.39 -9.57 -23.54
CA LYS A 375 -1.59 -8.88 -24.00
C LYS A 375 -2.54 -8.55 -22.84
N LYS A 376 -2.66 -9.42 -21.84
CA LYS A 376 -3.43 -9.15 -20.61
C LYS A 376 -2.84 -7.96 -19.83
N ILE A 377 -1.51 -7.88 -19.73
CA ILE A 377 -0.82 -6.75 -19.07
C ILE A 377 -1.13 -5.44 -19.83
N VAL A 378 -1.07 -5.44 -21.16
CA VAL A 378 -1.47 -4.29 -21.99
C VAL A 378 -2.89 -3.83 -21.68
N ILE A 379 -3.85 -4.78 -21.62
CA ILE A 379 -5.25 -4.49 -21.30
C ILE A 379 -5.34 -3.86 -19.90
N GLY A 380 -4.63 -4.40 -18.91
CA GLY A 380 -4.58 -3.85 -17.56
C GLY A 380 -4.08 -2.40 -17.52
N MET A 381 -3.04 -2.07 -18.29
CA MET A 381 -2.54 -0.70 -18.40
C MET A 381 -3.57 0.25 -19.06
N GLY A 382 -4.31 -0.22 -20.05
CA GLY A 382 -5.41 0.53 -20.66
C GLY A 382 -6.55 0.80 -19.68
N ILE A 383 -6.91 -0.19 -18.86
CA ILE A 383 -7.91 -0.03 -17.80
C ILE A 383 -7.45 0.98 -16.75
N ALA A 384 -6.18 0.96 -16.34
CA ALA A 384 -5.62 1.95 -15.42
C ALA A 384 -5.63 3.36 -16.02
N THR A 385 -5.30 3.50 -17.31
CA THR A 385 -5.44 4.78 -18.05
C THR A 385 -6.86 5.31 -17.96
N ALA A 386 -7.86 4.46 -18.22
CA ALA A 386 -9.27 4.85 -18.14
C ALA A 386 -9.68 5.30 -16.72
N ALA A 387 -9.18 4.65 -15.67
CA ALA A 387 -9.44 5.06 -14.28
C ALA A 387 -8.98 6.49 -14.00
N PHE A 388 -7.78 6.86 -14.43
CA PHE A 388 -7.25 8.22 -14.23
C PHE A 388 -7.92 9.25 -15.14
N ILE A 389 -8.37 8.88 -16.34
CA ILE A 389 -9.21 9.74 -17.17
C ILE A 389 -10.55 10.05 -16.47
N VAL A 390 -11.19 9.04 -15.86
CA VAL A 390 -12.42 9.24 -15.09
C VAL A 390 -12.18 10.21 -13.94
N MET A 391 -11.05 10.08 -13.22
CA MET A 391 -10.67 11.02 -12.17
C MET A 391 -10.45 12.45 -12.73
N ALA A 392 -9.77 12.58 -13.85
CA ALA A 392 -9.53 13.88 -14.47
C ALA A 392 -10.83 14.58 -14.88
N LEU A 393 -11.76 13.82 -15.49
CA LEU A 393 -13.07 14.35 -15.88
C LEU A 393 -13.91 14.76 -14.67
N GLY A 394 -13.93 13.91 -13.62
CA GLY A 394 -14.66 14.21 -12.37
C GLY A 394 -14.05 15.32 -11.53
N SER A 395 -12.83 15.76 -11.85
CA SER A 395 -12.11 16.81 -11.13
C SER A 395 -12.09 18.16 -11.88
N GLN A 396 -12.79 18.25 -13.02
CA GLN A 396 -12.87 19.51 -13.76
C GLN A 396 -13.59 20.59 -12.95
N GLY A 397 -13.06 21.81 -12.98
CA GLY A 397 -13.63 22.95 -12.25
C GLY A 397 -13.31 22.97 -10.74
N LEU A 398 -12.60 21.99 -10.21
CA LEU A 398 -12.12 22.06 -8.83
C LEU A 398 -10.97 23.07 -8.70
N PRO A 399 -10.90 23.83 -7.58
CA PRO A 399 -9.79 24.74 -7.33
C PRO A 399 -8.47 23.99 -7.18
N THR A 400 -7.36 24.69 -7.38
CA THR A 400 -6.03 24.16 -7.09
C THR A 400 -5.85 23.95 -5.59
N LYS A 401 -4.88 23.12 -5.18
CA LYS A 401 -4.59 22.90 -3.75
C LYS A 401 -4.22 24.18 -3.03
N GLU A 402 -3.51 25.09 -3.70
CA GLU A 402 -3.17 26.42 -3.15
C GLU A 402 -4.43 27.25 -2.87
N ALA A 403 -5.31 27.39 -3.87
CA ALA A 403 -6.58 28.10 -3.70
C ALA A 403 -7.47 27.46 -2.62
N LEU A 404 -7.52 26.13 -2.57
CA LEU A 404 -8.23 25.38 -1.51
C LEU A 404 -7.69 25.73 -0.12
N THR A 405 -6.37 25.81 0.03
CA THR A 405 -5.71 26.11 1.30
C THR A 405 -6.03 27.55 1.75
N GLN A 406 -6.01 28.50 0.82
CA GLN A 406 -6.39 29.90 1.09
C GLN A 406 -7.84 30.04 1.53
N MET A 407 -8.77 29.26 0.94
CA MET A 407 -10.18 29.24 1.31
C MET A 407 -10.46 28.44 2.61
N GLY A 408 -9.47 27.75 3.16
CA GLY A 408 -9.67 26.88 4.33
C GLY A 408 -10.47 25.60 4.04
N GLY A 409 -10.61 25.22 2.75
CA GLY A 409 -11.35 24.06 2.27
C GLY A 409 -12.55 24.43 1.38
N LEU A 410 -13.28 23.45 0.86
CA LEU A 410 -14.47 23.65 0.05
C LEU A 410 -15.75 23.61 0.90
N GLU A 411 -16.74 24.37 0.49
CA GLU A 411 -18.11 24.20 0.95
C GLU A 411 -18.64 22.82 0.51
N GLN A 412 -19.53 22.24 1.31
CA GLN A 412 -20.07 20.91 1.08
C GLN A 412 -20.76 20.73 -0.28
N ALA A 413 -21.49 21.75 -0.74
CA ALA A 413 -22.17 21.75 -2.03
C ALA A 413 -21.22 21.66 -3.24
N ARG A 414 -19.94 22.00 -3.07
CA ARG A 414 -18.90 21.97 -4.10
C ARG A 414 -18.03 20.72 -4.05
N LEU A 415 -18.20 19.87 -3.04
CA LEU A 415 -17.46 18.61 -2.89
C LEU A 415 -17.96 17.56 -3.89
N VAL A 416 -17.03 16.74 -4.35
CA VAL A 416 -17.29 15.64 -5.30
C VAL A 416 -17.93 14.46 -4.54
N THR A 417 -18.80 13.73 -5.22
CA THR A 417 -19.43 12.52 -4.66
C THR A 417 -18.39 11.41 -4.38
N PRO A 418 -18.54 10.63 -3.28
CA PRO A 418 -17.68 9.47 -2.98
C PRO A 418 -17.64 8.40 -4.10
N TRP A 419 -18.70 8.34 -4.92
CA TRP A 419 -18.81 7.37 -6.00
C TRP A 419 -17.74 7.52 -7.08
N LEU A 420 -17.19 8.73 -7.28
CA LEU A 420 -16.05 8.95 -8.18
C LEU A 420 -14.83 8.13 -7.70
N LEU A 421 -14.52 8.20 -6.41
CA LEU A 421 -13.41 7.44 -5.84
C LEU A 421 -13.69 5.94 -5.82
N ILE A 422 -14.87 5.51 -5.39
CA ILE A 422 -15.27 4.10 -5.37
C ILE A 422 -15.16 3.48 -6.76
N GLY A 423 -15.68 4.18 -7.78
CA GLY A 423 -15.57 3.75 -9.18
C GLY A 423 -14.12 3.68 -9.64
N THR A 424 -13.29 4.65 -9.25
CA THR A 424 -11.86 4.66 -9.58
C THR A 424 -11.12 3.48 -8.93
N TYR A 425 -11.35 3.22 -7.63
CA TYR A 425 -10.77 2.05 -6.96
C TYR A 425 -11.22 0.74 -7.61
N PHE A 426 -12.49 0.63 -8.04
CA PHE A 426 -12.98 -0.53 -8.75
C PHE A 426 -12.20 -0.75 -10.07
N ILE A 427 -12.09 0.29 -10.91
CA ILE A 427 -11.41 0.21 -12.20
C ILE A 427 -9.91 -0.08 -12.00
N LEU A 428 -9.25 0.58 -11.03
CA LEU A 428 -7.83 0.34 -10.71
C LEU A 428 -7.61 -1.08 -10.19
N THR A 429 -8.52 -1.63 -9.38
CA THR A 429 -8.41 -3.02 -8.90
C THR A 429 -8.54 -4.03 -10.05
N VAL A 430 -9.45 -3.79 -11.00
CA VAL A 430 -9.51 -4.62 -12.20
C VAL A 430 -8.19 -4.55 -12.97
N ALA A 431 -7.62 -3.36 -13.17
CA ALA A 431 -6.31 -3.19 -13.80
C ALA A 431 -5.20 -3.95 -13.06
N GLU A 432 -5.18 -3.89 -11.75
CA GLU A 432 -4.21 -4.59 -10.90
C GLU A 432 -4.29 -6.12 -11.08
N LEU A 433 -5.49 -6.69 -11.12
CA LEU A 433 -5.69 -8.13 -11.32
C LEU A 433 -5.18 -8.61 -12.69
N PHE A 434 -5.11 -7.71 -13.69
CA PHE A 434 -4.54 -7.99 -15.00
C PHE A 434 -3.01 -7.80 -15.04
N ILE A 435 -2.40 -7.17 -14.06
CA ILE A 435 -0.96 -6.84 -14.09
C ILE A 435 -0.19 -7.62 -13.03
N SER A 436 -0.62 -7.55 -11.76
CA SER A 436 0.15 -8.10 -10.64
C SER A 436 0.38 -9.61 -10.71
N PRO A 437 -0.65 -10.46 -10.75
CA PRO A 437 -0.44 -11.91 -10.80
C PRO A 437 0.13 -12.37 -12.14
N LEU A 438 -0.25 -11.70 -13.22
CA LEU A 438 0.18 -12.09 -14.57
C LEU A 438 1.60 -11.64 -14.87
N GLY A 439 2.07 -10.54 -14.27
CA GLY A 439 3.45 -10.12 -14.31
C GLY A 439 4.38 -11.15 -13.65
N LEU A 440 4.04 -11.61 -12.44
CA LEU A 440 4.78 -12.69 -11.77
C LEU A 440 4.78 -13.98 -12.60
N SER A 441 3.64 -14.33 -13.21
CA SER A 441 3.55 -15.49 -14.12
C SER A 441 4.43 -15.31 -15.36
N PHE A 442 4.43 -14.12 -15.96
CA PHE A 442 5.29 -13.80 -17.11
C PHE A 442 6.77 -13.94 -16.77
N VAL A 443 7.21 -13.37 -15.64
CA VAL A 443 8.58 -13.52 -15.15
C VAL A 443 8.93 -14.99 -14.95
N SER A 444 8.05 -15.76 -14.31
CA SER A 444 8.27 -17.20 -14.07
C SER A 444 8.42 -18.01 -15.37
N LYS A 445 7.69 -17.62 -16.42
CA LYS A 445 7.75 -18.32 -17.73
C LYS A 445 8.97 -17.93 -18.57
N VAL A 446 9.33 -16.65 -18.55
CA VAL A 446 10.36 -16.09 -19.44
C VAL A 446 11.75 -16.19 -18.83
N ALA A 447 11.86 -16.08 -17.50
CA ALA A 447 13.17 -16.09 -16.84
C ALA A 447 13.92 -17.40 -17.10
N PRO A 448 15.21 -17.31 -17.55
CA PRO A 448 16.03 -18.51 -17.66
C PRO A 448 16.17 -19.19 -16.29
N PRO A 449 16.20 -20.55 -16.20
CA PRO A 449 16.20 -21.28 -14.93
C PRO A 449 17.30 -20.84 -13.95
N LYS A 450 18.47 -20.49 -14.47
CA LYS A 450 19.62 -20.00 -13.68
C LYS A 450 19.36 -18.65 -12.99
N TYR A 451 18.48 -17.81 -13.56
CA TYR A 451 18.24 -16.42 -13.13
C TYR A 451 16.82 -16.21 -12.61
N GLN A 452 16.04 -17.27 -12.39
CA GLN A 452 14.62 -17.17 -12.06
C GLN A 452 14.38 -16.42 -10.75
N GLY A 453 15.15 -16.70 -9.70
CA GLY A 453 15.07 -15.97 -8.43
C GLY A 453 15.47 -14.50 -8.56
N LEU A 454 16.56 -14.24 -9.31
CA LEU A 454 17.02 -12.88 -9.57
C LEU A 454 15.96 -12.06 -10.34
N MET A 455 15.33 -12.65 -11.35
CA MET A 455 14.31 -11.95 -12.15
C MET A 455 13.02 -11.69 -11.35
N GLN A 456 12.63 -12.59 -10.45
CA GLN A 456 11.55 -12.33 -9.49
C GLN A 456 11.91 -11.17 -8.54
N GLY A 457 13.15 -11.14 -8.05
CA GLY A 457 13.65 -10.01 -7.25
C GLY A 457 13.65 -8.69 -8.03
N ALA A 458 14.04 -8.72 -9.32
CA ALA A 458 14.04 -7.55 -10.20
C ALA A 458 12.61 -7.01 -10.46
N TRP A 459 11.61 -7.89 -10.56
CA TRP A 459 10.19 -7.48 -10.61
C TRP A 459 9.78 -6.68 -9.36
N LEU A 460 10.15 -7.14 -8.17
CA LEU A 460 9.92 -6.40 -6.92
C LEU A 460 10.70 -5.08 -6.88
N SER A 461 11.91 -5.04 -7.44
CA SER A 461 12.70 -3.81 -7.56
C SER A 461 12.06 -2.79 -8.50
N ALA A 462 11.40 -3.23 -9.58
CA ALA A 462 10.62 -2.33 -10.43
C ALA A 462 9.46 -1.66 -9.64
N THR A 463 8.79 -2.42 -8.77
CA THR A 463 7.77 -1.85 -7.85
C THR A 463 8.41 -0.84 -6.90
N ALA A 464 9.58 -1.13 -6.33
CA ALA A 464 10.30 -0.21 -5.45
C ALA A 464 10.65 1.11 -6.14
N ILE A 465 11.12 1.05 -7.40
CA ILE A 465 11.42 2.24 -8.19
C ILE A 465 10.13 3.04 -8.46
N GLY A 466 9.03 2.39 -8.84
CA GLY A 466 7.72 3.04 -8.98
C GLY A 466 7.29 3.75 -7.69
N ASN A 467 7.47 3.11 -6.54
CA ASN A 467 7.18 3.70 -5.23
C ASN A 467 8.06 4.90 -4.90
N SER A 468 9.34 4.90 -5.30
CA SER A 468 10.23 6.05 -5.07
C SER A 468 9.81 7.30 -5.86
N LEU A 469 9.02 7.13 -6.91
CA LEU A 469 8.46 8.24 -7.70
C LEU A 469 7.16 8.82 -7.11
N LEU A 470 6.58 8.25 -6.04
CA LEU A 470 5.33 8.73 -5.43
C LEU A 470 5.39 10.20 -5.02
N ILE A 471 6.56 10.69 -4.65
CA ILE A 471 6.78 12.10 -4.32
C ILE A 471 6.39 13.04 -5.46
N LEU A 472 6.57 12.63 -6.73
CA LEU A 472 6.18 13.42 -7.89
C LEU A 472 4.67 13.63 -7.94
N GLY A 473 3.88 12.64 -7.50
CA GLY A 473 2.43 12.77 -7.40
C GLY A 473 2.02 13.90 -6.46
N ALA A 474 2.67 14.02 -5.30
CA ALA A 474 2.42 15.12 -4.37
C ALA A 474 2.91 16.48 -4.94
N VAL A 475 4.03 16.49 -5.65
CA VAL A 475 4.49 17.72 -6.34
C VAL A 475 3.45 18.18 -7.35
N PHE A 476 2.94 17.29 -8.19
CA PHE A 476 1.91 17.65 -9.16
C PHE A 476 0.62 18.09 -8.47
N TYR A 477 0.15 17.35 -7.46
CA TYR A 477 -1.06 17.67 -6.72
C TYR A 477 -1.06 19.06 -6.10
N ASN A 478 0.11 19.53 -5.63
CA ASN A 478 0.24 20.83 -4.97
C ASN A 478 0.46 22.00 -5.95
N ASN A 479 1.00 21.75 -7.16
CA ASN A 479 1.49 22.82 -8.04
C ASN A 479 0.72 22.97 -9.35
N ILE A 480 -0.09 21.99 -9.76
CA ILE A 480 -0.88 22.05 -10.99
C ILE A 480 -2.36 21.80 -10.71
N PRO A 481 -3.28 22.15 -11.62
CA PRO A 481 -4.71 21.85 -11.46
C PRO A 481 -4.96 20.36 -11.19
N ILE A 482 -5.93 20.05 -10.31
CA ILE A 482 -6.19 18.67 -9.85
C ILE A 482 -6.50 17.73 -11.02
N TRP A 483 -7.32 18.16 -11.99
CA TRP A 483 -7.59 17.37 -13.19
C TRP A 483 -6.34 17.04 -14.00
N ALA A 484 -5.38 17.97 -14.08
CA ALA A 484 -4.12 17.80 -14.78
C ALA A 484 -3.20 16.80 -14.06
N THR A 485 -3.23 16.77 -12.73
CA THR A 485 -2.51 15.76 -11.92
C THR A 485 -2.95 14.33 -12.31
N TRP A 486 -4.25 14.11 -12.45
CA TRP A 486 -4.76 12.80 -12.89
C TRP A 486 -4.39 12.49 -14.34
N MET A 487 -4.34 13.50 -15.20
CA MET A 487 -3.88 13.33 -16.59
C MET A 487 -2.41 12.91 -16.68
N VAL A 488 -1.54 13.37 -15.76
CA VAL A 488 -0.14 12.91 -15.70
C VAL A 488 -0.09 11.39 -15.50
N PHE A 489 -0.89 10.85 -14.56
CA PHE A 489 -0.94 9.40 -14.31
C PHE A 489 -1.60 8.64 -15.46
N ALA A 490 -2.65 9.22 -16.08
CA ALA A 490 -3.27 8.64 -17.27
C ALA A 490 -2.27 8.54 -18.44
N VAL A 491 -1.50 9.60 -18.70
CA VAL A 491 -0.47 9.63 -19.74
C VAL A 491 0.64 8.63 -19.43
N ALA A 492 1.10 8.52 -18.18
CA ALA A 492 2.11 7.55 -17.78
C ALA A 492 1.65 6.11 -18.04
N CYS A 493 0.40 5.77 -17.69
CA CYS A 493 -0.20 4.46 -17.99
C CYS A 493 -0.40 4.24 -19.50
N ALA A 494 -0.83 5.27 -20.24
CA ALA A 494 -1.03 5.19 -21.70
C ALA A 494 0.29 5.00 -22.45
N LEU A 495 1.36 5.69 -22.05
CA LEU A 495 2.72 5.49 -22.61
C LEU A 495 3.22 4.07 -22.32
N SER A 496 2.99 3.58 -21.08
CA SER A 496 3.29 2.20 -20.71
C SER A 496 2.53 1.19 -21.59
N MET A 497 1.23 1.42 -21.81
CA MET A 497 0.41 0.61 -22.70
C MET A 497 0.93 0.64 -24.14
N GLY A 498 1.22 1.82 -24.68
CA GLY A 498 1.74 2.01 -26.03
C GLY A 498 3.09 1.31 -26.25
N THR A 499 4.00 1.44 -25.28
CA THR A 499 5.30 0.76 -25.32
C THR A 499 5.15 -0.76 -25.27
N MET A 500 4.27 -1.29 -24.41
CA MET A 500 3.97 -2.73 -24.37
C MET A 500 3.32 -3.22 -25.67
N LEU A 501 2.43 -2.42 -26.28
CA LEU A 501 1.83 -2.75 -27.59
C LEU A 501 2.88 -2.82 -28.68
N ALA A 502 3.82 -1.88 -28.73
CA ALA A 502 4.91 -1.86 -29.71
C ALA A 502 5.80 -3.12 -29.60
N MET A 503 5.99 -3.61 -28.37
CA MET A 503 6.83 -4.80 -28.09
C MET A 503 6.01 -6.10 -28.11
N LEU A 504 4.66 -6.08 -28.23
CA LEU A 504 3.78 -7.22 -27.97
C LEU A 504 4.18 -8.46 -28.75
N LYS A 505 4.36 -8.33 -30.08
CA LYS A 505 4.74 -9.47 -30.94
C LYS A 505 6.06 -10.12 -30.54
N TRP A 506 7.03 -9.30 -30.11
CA TRP A 506 8.31 -9.78 -29.61
C TRP A 506 8.16 -10.51 -28.28
N LEU A 507 7.44 -9.92 -27.33
CA LEU A 507 7.19 -10.51 -26.01
C LEU A 507 6.42 -11.83 -26.12
N GLU A 508 5.43 -11.92 -26.99
CA GLU A 508 4.71 -13.17 -27.26
C GLU A 508 5.60 -14.26 -27.84
N ARG A 509 6.56 -13.89 -28.70
CA ARG A 509 7.54 -14.83 -29.28
C ARG A 509 8.50 -15.36 -28.20
N VAL A 510 8.99 -14.49 -27.33
CA VAL A 510 9.93 -14.85 -26.26
C VAL A 510 9.25 -15.64 -25.14
N SER A 511 7.94 -15.51 -24.96
CA SER A 511 7.17 -16.20 -23.91
C SER A 511 6.65 -17.58 -24.33
N LYS A 512 6.79 -17.94 -25.61
CA LYS A 512 6.52 -19.29 -26.14
C LYS A 512 7.73 -20.22 -25.88
#